data_3e1604261a53f2129a6e3aac52d37a9e
#
_entry.id   3e1604261a53f2129a6e3aac52d37a9e
#
_cell.length_a   1.000
_cell.length_b   1.000
_cell.length_c   1.000
_cell.angle_alpha   90.00
_cell.angle_beta   90.00
_cell.angle_gamma   90.00
#
_symmetry.space_group_name_H-M   'P 1'
#
loop_
_entity.id
_entity.type
_entity.pdbx_description
1 polymer ?
#
loop_
_entity_poly.entity_id
_entity_poly.type
_entity_poly.pdbx_seq_one_letter_code
_entity_poly.pdbx_strand_id
1 'polypeptide(L)'
;MEVRRLTARRLVRVLWVLALLGVVTVSVVTAVHSSRDVAGHQRQALVALQQSTAGCLQQVGTPNGPTRDQCTQGPNGPVTAVCLQADPHSLSEAQLAACSAQNGFYVDPRFHLSSLSTQLMAVAVVGLLLAVVVGATAVGAEWQAGTFTSLLTWEPRRQRVLAAKMTAAVAVTTLGALVVALVLGLGDLVVAATRGTVDSHGLVRLLAGAELRALLGVALAVLAGMALAMLTRHTAGALGLLGGYLVLGELVGGRVVASWADHGLVAHLHALVEGRYVYFVVPGPGPQLQPGPVVHTLPAASAALALTVVVAVLVAVASLTLARRDAV
;
A
#
# COMPACT_ATOMS: atom_id res chain seq x y z
N MET A 1 -30.58 1.33 -12.51
CA MET A 1 -30.99 2.44 -11.62
C MET A 1 -30.05 2.62 -10.42
N GLU A 2 -29.61 1.57 -9.75
CA GLU A 2 -28.73 1.67 -8.55
C GLU A 2 -27.38 2.34 -8.81
N VAL A 3 -26.71 2.04 -9.91
CA VAL A 3 -25.46 2.71 -10.32
C VAL A 3 -25.62 4.23 -10.36
N ARG A 4 -26.71 4.71 -10.97
CA ARG A 4 -27.02 6.15 -11.09
C ARG A 4 -27.26 6.81 -9.71
N ARG A 5 -27.86 6.07 -8.77
CA ARG A 5 -28.06 6.55 -7.40
C ARG A 5 -26.73 6.65 -6.62
N LEU A 6 -25.83 5.68 -6.77
CA LEU A 6 -24.53 5.68 -6.11
C LEU A 6 -23.64 6.80 -6.66
N THR A 7 -23.54 6.96 -7.98
CA THR A 7 -22.72 8.01 -8.60
C THR A 7 -23.29 9.41 -8.38
N ALA A 8 -24.59 9.55 -8.13
CA ALA A 8 -25.22 10.83 -7.81
C ALA A 8 -24.94 11.28 -6.36
N ARG A 9 -24.52 10.41 -5.46
CA ARG A 9 -24.20 10.77 -4.06
C ARG A 9 -23.01 11.72 -4.00
N ARG A 10 -23.20 12.88 -3.37
CA ARG A 10 -22.13 13.89 -3.22
C ARG A 10 -20.88 13.32 -2.60
N LEU A 11 -21.01 12.50 -1.55
CA LEU A 11 -19.89 11.86 -0.87
C LEU A 11 -19.05 11.01 -1.82
N VAL A 12 -19.67 10.13 -2.61
CA VAL A 12 -18.97 9.24 -3.56
C VAL A 12 -18.20 10.06 -4.59
N ARG A 13 -18.80 11.11 -5.13
CA ARG A 13 -18.13 12.02 -6.07
C ARG A 13 -16.95 12.74 -5.44
N VAL A 14 -17.11 13.26 -4.23
CA VAL A 14 -16.02 13.93 -3.51
C VAL A 14 -14.87 12.96 -3.24
N LEU A 15 -15.15 11.73 -2.81
CA LEU A 15 -14.11 10.71 -2.58
C LEU A 15 -13.33 10.40 -3.87
N TRP A 16 -14.00 10.25 -5.01
CA TRP A 16 -13.32 10.02 -6.29
C TRP A 16 -12.48 11.22 -6.75
N VAL A 17 -13.00 12.43 -6.59
CA VAL A 17 -12.23 13.65 -6.90
C VAL A 17 -11.00 13.74 -6.02
N LEU A 18 -11.12 13.47 -4.73
CA LEU A 18 -9.98 13.47 -3.80
C LEU A 18 -8.96 12.39 -4.15
N ALA A 19 -9.41 11.18 -4.52
CA ALA A 19 -8.53 10.10 -4.95
C ALA A 19 -7.75 10.47 -6.22
N LEU A 20 -8.42 11.03 -7.22
CA LEU A 20 -7.77 11.50 -8.46
C LEU A 20 -6.78 12.64 -8.19
N LEU A 21 -7.16 13.63 -7.38
CA LEU A 21 -6.25 14.71 -6.98
C LEU A 21 -5.03 14.16 -6.24
N GLY A 22 -5.22 13.21 -5.33
CA GLY A 22 -4.14 12.54 -4.61
C GLY A 22 -3.15 11.87 -5.57
N VAL A 23 -3.65 11.11 -6.54
CA VAL A 23 -2.82 10.43 -7.54
C VAL A 23 -2.06 11.42 -8.42
N VAL A 24 -2.73 12.47 -8.91
CA VAL A 24 -2.07 13.52 -9.70
C VAL A 24 -0.98 14.21 -8.87
N THR A 25 -1.25 14.47 -7.59
CA THR A 25 -0.25 15.06 -6.69
C THR A 25 0.96 14.14 -6.53
N VAL A 26 0.76 12.82 -6.35
CA VAL A 26 1.86 11.84 -6.27
C VAL A 26 2.69 11.87 -7.55
N SER A 27 2.07 11.80 -8.73
CA SER A 27 2.80 11.85 -10.01
C SER A 27 3.57 13.16 -10.20
N VAL A 28 2.99 14.30 -9.80
CA VAL A 28 3.67 15.61 -9.87
C VAL A 28 4.86 15.65 -8.91
N VAL A 29 4.68 15.22 -7.66
CA VAL A 29 5.77 15.16 -6.66
C VAL A 29 6.89 14.25 -7.17
N THR A 30 6.56 13.08 -7.69
CA THR A 30 7.53 12.16 -8.31
C THR A 30 8.28 12.85 -9.45
N ALA A 31 7.58 13.57 -10.34
CA ALA A 31 8.19 14.29 -11.45
C ALA A 31 9.14 15.41 -10.97
N VAL A 32 8.77 16.13 -9.93
CA VAL A 32 9.61 17.23 -9.39
C VAL A 32 10.87 16.68 -8.72
N HIS A 33 10.79 15.56 -7.99
CA HIS A 33 11.92 14.96 -7.29
C HIS A 33 12.81 14.08 -8.17
N SER A 34 12.37 13.78 -9.39
CA SER A 34 13.17 12.99 -10.34
C SER A 34 14.02 13.90 -11.23
N SER A 35 15.28 13.54 -11.43
CA SER A 35 16.24 14.29 -12.23
C SER A 35 17.00 13.37 -13.19
N ARG A 36 17.38 13.91 -14.37
CA ARG A 36 18.30 13.26 -15.29
C ARG A 36 19.77 13.57 -14.99
N ASP A 37 20.04 14.54 -14.12
CA ASP A 37 21.39 14.94 -13.75
C ASP A 37 22.01 13.95 -12.75
N VAL A 38 22.35 12.77 -13.25
CA VAL A 38 23.00 11.71 -12.47
C VAL A 38 24.37 12.18 -11.98
N ALA A 39 25.15 12.82 -12.85
CA ALA A 39 26.50 13.26 -12.52
C ALA A 39 26.52 14.32 -11.42
N GLY A 40 25.59 15.27 -11.48
CA GLY A 40 25.44 16.28 -10.41
C GLY A 40 25.13 15.66 -9.05
N HIS A 41 24.18 14.71 -9.00
CA HIS A 41 23.85 14.01 -7.76
C HIS A 41 24.98 13.10 -7.24
N GLN A 42 25.73 12.46 -8.16
CA GLN A 42 26.91 11.68 -7.79
C GLN A 42 27.99 12.57 -7.17
N ARG A 43 28.25 13.77 -7.72
CA ARG A 43 29.20 14.73 -7.15
C ARG A 43 28.77 15.22 -5.77
N GLN A 44 27.48 15.57 -5.61
CA GLN A 44 26.95 16.00 -4.31
C GLN A 44 27.06 14.89 -3.25
N ALA A 45 26.72 13.65 -3.62
CA ALA A 45 26.87 12.51 -2.73
C ALA A 45 28.33 12.24 -2.37
N LEU A 46 29.27 12.45 -3.32
CA LEU A 46 30.72 12.31 -3.06
C LEU A 46 31.21 13.38 -2.09
N VAL A 47 30.78 14.63 -2.23
CA VAL A 47 31.06 15.70 -1.28
C VAL A 47 30.55 15.34 0.14
N ALA A 48 29.32 14.85 0.23
CA ALA A 48 28.75 14.41 1.50
C ALA A 48 29.54 13.27 2.14
N LEU A 49 29.98 12.28 1.33
CA LEU A 49 30.84 11.20 1.79
C LEU A 49 32.18 11.73 2.33
N GLN A 50 32.85 12.62 1.60
CA GLN A 50 34.13 13.21 2.01
C GLN A 50 33.98 14.01 3.33
N GLN A 51 32.92 14.80 3.44
CA GLN A 51 32.63 15.57 4.66
C GLN A 51 32.35 14.65 5.86
N SER A 52 31.52 13.60 5.67
CA SER A 52 31.22 12.65 6.75
C SER A 52 32.46 11.87 7.19
N THR A 53 33.30 11.46 6.23
CA THR A 53 34.56 10.76 6.52
C THR A 53 35.54 11.68 7.24
N ALA A 54 35.68 12.93 6.82
CA ALA A 54 36.54 13.91 7.49
C ALA A 54 36.08 14.16 8.92
N GLY A 55 34.76 14.33 9.15
CA GLY A 55 34.19 14.48 10.49
C GLY A 55 34.40 13.24 11.40
N CYS A 56 34.27 12.03 10.82
CA CYS A 56 34.59 10.80 11.53
C CYS A 56 36.10 10.71 11.90
N LEU A 57 36.97 11.03 10.98
CA LEU A 57 38.44 10.99 11.22
C LEU A 57 38.88 11.95 12.31
N GLN A 58 38.21 13.10 12.51
CA GLN A 58 38.48 14.02 13.61
C GLN A 58 38.16 13.41 14.98
N GLN A 59 37.30 12.41 15.04
CA GLN A 59 36.93 11.72 16.28
C GLN A 59 37.82 10.49 16.57
N VAL A 60 38.72 10.13 15.67
CA VAL A 60 39.68 9.02 15.88
C VAL A 60 40.64 9.40 16.98
N GLY A 61 40.80 8.52 17.96
CA GLY A 61 41.67 8.75 19.12
C GLY A 61 41.00 9.40 20.34
N THR A 62 39.68 9.72 20.24
CA THR A 62 38.90 10.12 21.42
C THR A 62 38.47 8.88 22.23
N PRO A 63 38.23 9.00 23.55
CA PRO A 63 37.65 7.91 24.32
C PRO A 63 36.29 7.50 23.73
N ASN A 64 36.12 6.25 23.32
CA ASN A 64 34.98 5.71 22.60
C ASN A 64 34.79 6.22 21.14
N GLY A 65 35.81 6.83 20.53
CA GLY A 65 35.79 7.25 19.14
C GLY A 65 35.93 6.07 18.17
N PRO A 66 35.52 6.26 16.91
CA PRO A 66 35.65 5.24 15.88
C PRO A 66 37.11 4.97 15.51
N THR A 67 37.37 3.79 14.96
CA THR A 67 38.69 3.50 14.38
C THR A 67 38.77 4.09 12.95
N ARG A 68 40.01 4.31 12.46
CA ARG A 68 40.23 4.84 11.13
C ARG A 68 39.58 3.98 10.05
N ASP A 69 39.63 2.66 10.19
CA ASP A 69 39.02 1.72 9.26
C ASP A 69 37.48 1.82 9.23
N GLN A 70 36.85 2.08 10.39
CA GLN A 70 35.41 2.31 10.47
C GLN A 70 34.98 3.58 9.74
N CYS A 71 35.81 4.64 9.76
CA CYS A 71 35.50 5.89 9.03
C CYS A 71 35.66 5.78 7.51
N THR A 72 36.39 4.81 7.02
CA THR A 72 36.61 4.60 5.58
C THR A 72 35.79 3.44 5.01
N GLN A 73 34.91 2.85 5.81
CA GLN A 73 33.99 1.79 5.34
C GLN A 73 32.69 2.38 4.78
N GLY A 74 32.38 1.98 3.55
CA GLY A 74 31.07 2.21 2.93
C GLY A 74 30.14 0.99 3.08
N PRO A 75 28.92 1.07 2.58
CA PRO A 75 27.93 -0.01 2.68
C PRO A 75 28.34 -1.30 1.98
N ASN A 76 29.21 -1.20 0.96
CA ASN A 76 29.64 -2.33 0.12
C ASN A 76 31.16 -2.64 0.31
N GLY A 77 31.78 -2.19 1.38
CA GLY A 77 33.20 -2.40 1.68
C GLY A 77 34.01 -1.10 1.82
N PRO A 78 35.34 -1.18 1.87
CA PRO A 78 36.19 -0.01 2.06
C PRO A 78 36.08 0.95 0.88
N VAL A 79 35.95 2.25 1.18
CA VAL A 79 35.91 3.32 0.16
C VAL A 79 37.32 3.58 -0.34
N THR A 80 37.47 3.62 -1.67
CA THR A 80 38.78 3.85 -2.30
C THR A 80 39.33 5.25 -2.04
N ALA A 81 40.64 5.38 -1.95
CA ALA A 81 41.31 6.67 -1.70
C ALA A 81 40.95 7.73 -2.75
N VAL A 82 40.72 7.31 -3.99
CA VAL A 82 40.27 8.21 -5.08
C VAL A 82 38.97 8.89 -4.72
N CYS A 83 37.98 8.15 -4.17
CA CYS A 83 36.70 8.70 -3.78
C CYS A 83 36.77 9.63 -2.55
N LEU A 84 37.75 9.42 -1.68
CA LEU A 84 37.91 10.22 -0.46
C LEU A 84 38.73 11.52 -0.68
N GLN A 85 39.62 11.56 -1.68
CA GLN A 85 40.62 12.62 -1.82
C GLN A 85 40.52 13.41 -3.14
N ALA A 86 39.90 12.83 -4.19
CA ALA A 86 39.80 13.50 -5.47
C ALA A 86 38.79 14.63 -5.44
N ASP A 87 39.05 15.70 -6.19
CA ASP A 87 38.03 16.73 -6.46
C ASP A 87 36.88 16.10 -7.26
N PRO A 88 35.62 16.20 -6.79
CA PRO A 88 34.46 15.64 -7.48
C PRO A 88 34.27 16.17 -8.92
N HIS A 89 34.77 17.36 -9.21
CA HIS A 89 34.71 17.97 -10.56
C HIS A 89 35.78 17.47 -11.53
N SER A 90 36.87 16.91 -11.01
CA SER A 90 37.97 16.37 -11.81
C SER A 90 37.76 14.91 -12.24
N LEU A 91 36.79 14.21 -11.63
CA LEU A 91 36.50 12.81 -11.89
C LEU A 91 35.72 12.60 -13.20
N SER A 92 36.08 11.59 -13.95
CA SER A 92 35.30 11.12 -15.09
C SER A 92 33.97 10.48 -14.64
N GLU A 93 32.99 10.39 -15.54
CA GLU A 93 31.70 9.77 -15.24
C GLU A 93 31.84 8.30 -14.76
N ALA A 94 32.77 7.54 -15.32
CA ALA A 94 33.04 6.18 -14.89
C ALA A 94 33.60 6.12 -13.45
N GLN A 95 34.48 7.04 -13.08
CA GLN A 95 35.01 7.14 -11.72
C GLN A 95 33.95 7.61 -10.74
N LEU A 96 33.09 8.58 -11.12
CA LEU A 96 31.96 9.01 -10.30
C LEU A 96 30.97 7.86 -10.07
N ALA A 97 30.68 7.07 -11.10
CA ALA A 97 29.83 5.88 -10.99
C ALA A 97 30.44 4.82 -10.05
N ALA A 98 31.75 4.58 -10.13
CA ALA A 98 32.45 3.65 -9.25
C ALA A 98 32.44 4.14 -7.79
N CYS A 99 32.63 5.44 -7.56
CA CYS A 99 32.54 6.02 -6.21
C CYS A 99 31.11 5.99 -5.67
N SER A 100 30.11 6.24 -6.51
CA SER A 100 28.72 6.19 -6.09
C SER A 100 28.28 4.77 -5.64
N ALA A 101 28.83 3.72 -6.25
CA ALA A 101 28.57 2.34 -5.84
C ALA A 101 29.11 2.01 -4.44
N GLN A 102 30.14 2.73 -3.97
CA GLN A 102 30.74 2.58 -2.62
C GLN A 102 30.12 3.54 -1.59
N ASN A 103 29.29 4.47 -2.05
CA ASN A 103 28.80 5.59 -1.26
C ASN A 103 27.36 5.37 -0.80
N GLY A 104 27.17 5.28 0.51
CA GLY A 104 25.83 5.14 1.13
C GLY A 104 24.95 6.41 1.06
N PHE A 105 25.51 7.55 0.67
CA PHE A 105 24.76 8.81 0.49
C PHE A 105 24.21 8.98 -0.93
N TYR A 106 24.62 8.13 -1.88
CA TYR A 106 24.14 8.22 -3.25
C TYR A 106 22.80 7.51 -3.41
N VAL A 107 21.82 8.24 -3.89
CA VAL A 107 20.53 7.70 -4.36
C VAL A 107 20.38 8.11 -5.82
N ASP A 108 20.07 7.14 -6.69
CA ASP A 108 19.84 7.44 -8.11
C ASP A 108 18.65 8.40 -8.27
N PRO A 109 18.87 9.62 -8.83
CA PRO A 109 17.81 10.62 -8.95
C PRO A 109 16.82 10.34 -10.06
N ARG A 110 17.10 9.35 -10.91
CA ARG A 110 16.20 8.97 -12.00
C ARG A 110 14.99 8.22 -11.49
N PHE A 111 13.87 8.46 -12.11
CA PHE A 111 12.69 7.66 -11.82
C PHE A 111 12.85 6.25 -12.42
N HIS A 112 12.77 5.24 -11.57
CA HIS A 112 12.75 3.84 -11.98
C HIS A 112 11.30 3.35 -11.97
N LEU A 113 10.85 2.80 -13.09
CA LEU A 113 9.48 2.29 -13.20
C LEU A 113 9.19 1.14 -12.21
N SER A 114 10.22 0.48 -11.68
CA SER A 114 10.09 -0.49 -10.59
C SER A 114 9.55 0.10 -9.28
N SER A 115 9.74 1.42 -9.05
CA SER A 115 9.19 2.11 -7.88
C SER A 115 7.67 2.29 -7.93
N LEU A 116 7.06 2.06 -9.10
CA LEU A 116 5.61 2.08 -9.29
C LEU A 116 4.90 1.06 -8.38
N SER A 117 5.54 -0.09 -8.09
CA SER A 117 4.97 -1.09 -7.18
C SER A 117 4.69 -0.53 -5.78
N THR A 118 5.61 0.28 -5.24
CA THR A 118 5.45 0.93 -3.93
C THR A 118 4.34 1.99 -3.95
N GLN A 119 4.25 2.76 -5.03
CA GLN A 119 3.19 3.77 -5.19
C GLN A 119 1.82 3.10 -5.36
N LEU A 120 1.73 2.03 -6.14
CA LEU A 120 0.51 1.24 -6.28
C LEU A 120 0.06 0.67 -4.94
N MET A 121 0.99 0.21 -4.09
CA MET A 121 0.66 -0.25 -2.74
C MET A 121 0.02 0.86 -1.90
N ALA A 122 0.62 2.05 -1.87
CA ALA A 122 0.07 3.18 -1.13
C ALA A 122 -1.33 3.57 -1.64
N VAL A 123 -1.52 3.64 -2.96
CA VAL A 123 -2.82 3.93 -3.60
C VAL A 123 -3.83 2.82 -3.32
N ALA A 124 -3.41 1.55 -3.34
CA ALA A 124 -4.27 0.41 -3.03
C ALA A 124 -4.79 0.47 -1.58
N VAL A 125 -3.93 0.79 -0.60
CA VAL A 125 -4.35 0.94 0.82
C VAL A 125 -5.41 2.02 0.96
N VAL A 126 -5.19 3.20 0.37
CA VAL A 126 -6.17 4.29 0.37
C VAL A 126 -7.45 3.86 -0.35
N GLY A 127 -7.32 3.20 -1.50
CA GLY A 127 -8.44 2.65 -2.27
C GLY A 127 -9.29 1.64 -1.49
N LEU A 128 -8.66 0.76 -0.72
CA LEU A 128 -9.34 -0.21 0.15
C LEU A 128 -10.15 0.51 1.25
N LEU A 129 -9.56 1.51 1.91
CA LEU A 129 -10.26 2.30 2.93
C LEU A 129 -11.48 3.04 2.33
N LEU A 130 -11.30 3.69 1.18
CA LEU A 130 -12.39 4.35 0.46
C LEU A 130 -13.48 3.35 0.05
N ALA A 131 -13.10 2.15 -0.40
CA ALA A 131 -14.02 1.10 -0.79
C ALA A 131 -14.91 0.65 0.37
N VAL A 132 -14.34 0.48 1.58
CA VAL A 132 -15.13 0.17 2.79
C VAL A 132 -16.11 1.31 3.10
N VAL A 133 -15.67 2.56 3.03
CA VAL A 133 -16.53 3.74 3.28
C VAL A 133 -17.68 3.80 2.26
N VAL A 134 -17.39 3.60 0.97
CA VAL A 134 -18.41 3.55 -0.08
C VAL A 134 -19.40 2.41 0.18
N GLY A 135 -18.90 1.21 0.51
CA GLY A 135 -19.74 0.06 0.84
C GLY A 135 -20.62 0.31 2.06
N ALA A 136 -20.04 0.80 3.14
CA ALA A 136 -20.79 1.10 4.37
C ALA A 136 -21.86 2.17 4.16
N THR A 137 -21.55 3.23 3.40
CA THR A 137 -22.50 4.31 3.11
C THR A 137 -23.58 3.89 2.11
N ALA A 138 -23.28 2.96 1.19
CA ALA A 138 -24.23 2.48 0.21
C ALA A 138 -25.50 1.88 0.84
N VAL A 139 -25.36 1.25 2.00
CA VAL A 139 -26.46 0.61 2.74
C VAL A 139 -26.77 1.37 4.02
N GLY A 140 -25.78 1.73 4.83
CA GLY A 140 -25.98 2.34 6.15
C GLY A 140 -26.73 3.67 6.11
N ALA A 141 -26.45 4.50 5.09
CA ALA A 141 -27.17 5.76 4.91
C ALA A 141 -28.66 5.55 4.56
N GLU A 142 -29.00 4.50 3.84
CA GLU A 142 -30.38 4.19 3.49
C GLU A 142 -31.17 3.60 4.68
N TRP A 143 -30.49 2.85 5.54
CA TRP A 143 -31.11 2.42 6.82
C TRP A 143 -31.45 3.61 7.69
N GLN A 144 -30.52 4.55 7.84
CA GLN A 144 -30.73 5.76 8.66
C GLN A 144 -31.83 6.66 8.12
N ALA A 145 -31.96 6.75 6.78
CA ALA A 145 -33.00 7.54 6.13
C ALA A 145 -34.36 6.83 6.04
N GLY A 146 -34.48 5.58 6.50
CA GLY A 146 -35.71 4.77 6.37
C GLY A 146 -36.06 4.36 4.94
N THR A 147 -35.24 4.74 3.95
CA THR A 147 -35.50 4.44 2.53
C THR A 147 -35.29 2.97 2.20
N PHE A 148 -34.48 2.25 2.95
CA PHE A 148 -34.26 0.83 2.77
C PHE A 148 -35.50 0.01 3.13
N THR A 149 -36.17 0.34 4.24
CA THR A 149 -37.44 -0.30 4.65
C THR A 149 -38.53 -0.04 3.64
N SER A 150 -38.68 1.19 3.17
CA SER A 150 -39.65 1.55 2.11
C SER A 150 -39.40 0.77 0.81
N LEU A 151 -38.14 0.54 0.43
CA LEU A 151 -37.80 -0.25 -0.77
C LEU A 151 -38.23 -1.72 -0.62
N LEU A 152 -38.10 -2.29 0.59
CA LEU A 152 -38.48 -3.67 0.88
C LEU A 152 -40.01 -3.91 0.88
N THR A 153 -40.81 -2.86 1.06
CA THR A 153 -42.28 -2.97 0.93
C THR A 153 -42.72 -3.10 -0.51
N TRP A 154 -41.99 -2.51 -1.44
CA TRP A 154 -42.29 -2.59 -2.88
C TRP A 154 -41.74 -3.86 -3.56
N GLU A 155 -40.58 -4.35 -3.13
CA GLU A 155 -39.97 -5.57 -3.67
C GLU A 155 -39.84 -6.62 -2.56
N PRO A 156 -40.71 -7.63 -2.51
CA PRO A 156 -40.71 -8.64 -1.44
C PRO A 156 -39.50 -9.57 -1.49
N ARG A 157 -38.78 -9.62 -2.63
CA ARG A 157 -37.60 -10.47 -2.79
C ARG A 157 -36.34 -9.78 -2.26
N ARG A 158 -36.22 -9.71 -0.93
CA ARG A 158 -35.13 -9.00 -0.20
C ARG A 158 -33.73 -9.35 -0.69
N GLN A 159 -33.48 -10.63 -1.00
CA GLN A 159 -32.16 -11.10 -1.51
C GLN A 159 -31.81 -10.52 -2.88
N ARG A 160 -32.82 -10.33 -3.75
CA ARG A 160 -32.62 -9.73 -5.07
C ARG A 160 -32.23 -8.24 -4.98
N VAL A 161 -32.85 -7.52 -4.04
CA VAL A 161 -32.50 -6.12 -3.77
C VAL A 161 -31.08 -6.00 -3.25
N LEU A 162 -30.70 -6.86 -2.30
CA LEU A 162 -29.36 -6.88 -1.72
C LEU A 162 -28.32 -7.20 -2.79
N ALA A 163 -28.52 -8.25 -3.59
CA ALA A 163 -27.62 -8.64 -4.68
C ALA A 163 -27.42 -7.51 -5.69
N ALA A 164 -28.52 -6.85 -6.12
CA ALA A 164 -28.44 -5.72 -7.05
C ALA A 164 -27.64 -4.54 -6.47
N LYS A 165 -27.76 -4.27 -5.18
CA LYS A 165 -26.96 -3.22 -4.51
C LYS A 165 -25.49 -3.61 -4.40
N MET A 166 -25.19 -4.84 -4.02
CA MET A 166 -23.83 -5.34 -3.92
C MET A 166 -23.11 -5.29 -5.27
N THR A 167 -23.75 -5.82 -6.33
CA THR A 167 -23.17 -5.80 -7.68
C THR A 167 -22.96 -4.37 -8.20
N ALA A 168 -23.92 -3.47 -7.99
CA ALA A 168 -23.77 -2.06 -8.38
C ALA A 168 -22.66 -1.35 -7.61
N ALA A 169 -22.56 -1.57 -6.30
CA ALA A 169 -21.53 -0.97 -5.48
C ALA A 169 -20.12 -1.49 -5.85
N VAL A 170 -19.97 -2.80 -6.02
CA VAL A 170 -18.72 -3.41 -6.50
C VAL A 170 -18.33 -2.85 -7.87
N ALA A 171 -19.26 -2.86 -8.85
CA ALA A 171 -18.97 -2.39 -10.20
C ALA A 171 -18.52 -0.91 -10.23
N VAL A 172 -19.23 -0.02 -9.53
CA VAL A 172 -18.90 1.41 -9.51
C VAL A 172 -17.55 1.64 -8.83
N THR A 173 -17.29 0.94 -7.72
CA THR A 173 -16.06 1.18 -6.95
C THR A 173 -14.84 0.57 -7.62
N THR A 174 -14.95 -0.63 -8.19
CA THR A 174 -13.83 -1.26 -8.93
C THR A 174 -13.53 -0.51 -10.24
N LEU A 175 -14.54 -0.03 -10.97
CA LEU A 175 -14.30 0.82 -12.13
C LEU A 175 -13.62 2.14 -11.76
N GLY A 176 -14.04 2.77 -10.66
CA GLY A 176 -13.40 3.98 -10.16
C GLY A 176 -11.94 3.72 -9.75
N ALA A 177 -11.67 2.63 -9.03
CA ALA A 177 -10.32 2.23 -8.65
C ALA A 177 -9.44 1.98 -9.89
N LEU A 178 -9.98 1.30 -10.91
CA LEU A 178 -9.29 1.09 -12.18
C LEU A 178 -8.93 2.42 -12.87
N VAL A 179 -9.83 3.38 -12.90
CA VAL A 179 -9.56 4.72 -13.47
C VAL A 179 -8.43 5.41 -12.70
N VAL A 180 -8.46 5.37 -11.37
CA VAL A 180 -7.40 5.96 -10.50
C VAL A 180 -6.05 5.30 -10.79
N ALA A 181 -5.99 3.97 -10.88
CA ALA A 181 -4.77 3.24 -11.18
C ALA A 181 -4.24 3.52 -12.61
N LEU A 182 -5.14 3.63 -13.59
CA LEU A 182 -4.74 4.01 -14.95
C LEU A 182 -4.16 5.44 -15.01
N VAL A 183 -4.75 6.39 -14.29
CA VAL A 183 -4.22 7.76 -14.21
C VAL A 183 -2.83 7.78 -13.55
N LEU A 184 -2.63 7.02 -12.47
CA LEU A 184 -1.33 6.86 -11.85
C LEU A 184 -0.32 6.26 -12.83
N GLY A 185 -0.64 5.11 -13.42
CA GLY A 185 0.25 4.41 -14.34
C GLY A 185 0.64 5.24 -15.56
N LEU A 186 -0.30 5.98 -16.15
CA LEU A 186 -0.03 6.91 -17.26
C LEU A 186 0.85 8.08 -16.80
N GLY A 187 0.57 8.66 -15.63
CA GLY A 187 1.39 9.73 -15.06
C GLY A 187 2.84 9.29 -14.87
N ASP A 188 3.04 8.14 -14.25
CA ASP A 188 4.38 7.60 -13.98
C ASP A 188 5.09 7.14 -15.26
N LEU A 189 4.35 6.65 -16.26
CA LEU A 189 4.92 6.37 -17.58
C LEU A 189 5.46 7.63 -18.25
N VAL A 190 4.74 8.75 -18.15
CA VAL A 190 5.21 10.05 -18.64
C VAL A 190 6.45 10.51 -17.88
N VAL A 191 6.48 10.36 -16.55
CA VAL A 191 7.66 10.68 -15.74
C VAL A 191 8.85 9.81 -16.12
N ALA A 192 8.65 8.49 -16.26
CA ALA A 192 9.71 7.57 -16.71
C ALA A 192 10.26 7.93 -18.09
N ALA A 193 9.40 8.25 -19.04
CA ALA A 193 9.80 8.64 -20.38
C ALA A 193 10.56 9.97 -20.42
N THR A 194 10.21 10.92 -19.53
CA THR A 194 10.79 12.28 -19.52
C THR A 194 11.97 12.43 -18.56
N ARG A 195 12.00 11.71 -17.45
CA ARG A 195 12.98 11.90 -16.35
C ARG A 195 13.56 10.61 -15.77
N GLY A 196 13.26 9.45 -16.36
CA GLY A 196 13.65 8.17 -15.83
C GLY A 196 14.19 7.19 -16.84
N THR A 197 14.14 5.92 -16.46
CA THR A 197 14.45 4.77 -17.31
C THR A 197 13.22 3.90 -17.44
N VAL A 198 12.88 3.54 -18.69
CA VAL A 198 11.80 2.59 -18.97
C VAL A 198 12.43 1.22 -19.11
N ASP A 199 12.50 0.49 -17.99
CA ASP A 199 12.90 -0.91 -18.00
C ASP A 199 11.63 -1.76 -18.12
N SER A 200 11.35 -2.24 -19.34
CA SER A 200 10.04 -2.81 -19.70
C SER A 200 9.95 -4.34 -19.59
N HIS A 201 11.08 -5.03 -19.35
CA HIS A 201 11.09 -6.50 -19.34
C HIS A 201 10.32 -7.09 -18.15
N GLY A 202 9.14 -7.65 -18.44
CA GLY A 202 8.28 -8.31 -17.43
C GLY A 202 7.45 -7.39 -16.55
N LEU A 203 7.72 -6.08 -16.56
CA LEU A 203 7.06 -5.10 -15.68
C LEU A 203 5.56 -4.99 -15.95
N VAL A 204 5.13 -4.96 -17.21
CA VAL A 204 3.69 -4.90 -17.58
C VAL A 204 2.93 -6.08 -16.98
N ARG A 205 3.51 -7.28 -17.03
CA ARG A 205 2.89 -8.49 -16.46
C ARG A 205 2.82 -8.42 -14.93
N LEU A 206 3.86 -7.91 -14.30
CA LEU A 206 3.93 -7.72 -12.84
C LEU A 206 2.87 -6.72 -12.39
N LEU A 207 2.79 -5.56 -13.05
CA LEU A 207 1.85 -4.49 -12.72
C LEU A 207 0.40 -4.92 -12.98
N ALA A 208 0.11 -5.59 -14.10
CA ALA A 208 -1.23 -6.11 -14.37
C ALA A 208 -1.67 -7.13 -13.32
N GLY A 209 -0.74 -7.99 -12.85
CA GLY A 209 -1.03 -8.93 -11.77
C GLY A 209 -1.28 -8.23 -10.42
N ALA A 210 -0.51 -7.20 -10.09
CA ALA A 210 -0.72 -6.41 -8.87
C ALA A 210 -2.04 -5.64 -8.91
N GLU A 211 -2.36 -5.02 -10.05
CA GLU A 211 -3.61 -4.30 -10.26
C GLU A 211 -4.84 -5.22 -10.12
N LEU A 212 -4.81 -6.39 -10.75
CA LEU A 212 -5.91 -7.35 -10.63
C LEU A 212 -6.14 -7.77 -9.17
N ARG A 213 -5.07 -7.99 -8.41
CA ARG A 213 -5.16 -8.32 -6.98
C ARG A 213 -5.69 -7.14 -6.16
N ALA A 214 -5.26 -5.91 -6.45
CA ALA A 214 -5.77 -4.70 -5.81
C ALA A 214 -7.27 -4.50 -6.08
N LEU A 215 -7.75 -4.70 -7.32
CA LEU A 215 -9.16 -4.64 -7.68
C LEU A 215 -10.00 -5.72 -6.96
N LEU A 216 -9.46 -6.93 -6.81
CA LEU A 216 -10.09 -7.96 -5.96
C LEU A 216 -10.21 -7.48 -4.51
N GLY A 217 -9.15 -6.91 -3.95
CA GLY A 217 -9.16 -6.32 -2.61
C GLY A 217 -10.23 -5.24 -2.46
N VAL A 218 -10.33 -4.32 -3.43
CA VAL A 218 -11.37 -3.27 -3.47
C VAL A 218 -12.77 -3.86 -3.49
N ALA A 219 -13.02 -4.88 -4.31
CA ALA A 219 -14.32 -5.57 -4.36
C ALA A 219 -14.68 -6.21 -3.02
N LEU A 220 -13.73 -6.90 -2.38
CA LEU A 220 -13.92 -7.50 -1.06
C LEU A 220 -14.16 -6.44 0.02
N ALA A 221 -13.43 -5.32 -0.02
CA ALA A 221 -13.57 -4.21 0.92
C ALA A 221 -14.96 -3.55 0.84
N VAL A 222 -15.49 -3.33 -0.37
CA VAL A 222 -16.87 -2.84 -0.57
C VAL A 222 -17.88 -3.79 0.04
N LEU A 223 -17.76 -5.09 -0.26
CA LEU A 223 -18.68 -6.10 0.26
C LEU A 223 -18.63 -6.20 1.78
N ALA A 224 -17.43 -6.15 2.37
CA ALA A 224 -17.25 -6.12 3.82
C ALA A 224 -17.91 -4.89 4.44
N GLY A 225 -17.68 -3.69 3.89
CA GLY A 225 -18.32 -2.46 4.33
C GLY A 225 -19.85 -2.52 4.28
N MET A 226 -20.41 -3.06 3.18
CA MET A 226 -21.85 -3.27 3.04
C MET A 226 -22.38 -4.27 4.06
N ALA A 227 -21.73 -5.41 4.25
CA ALA A 227 -22.14 -6.44 5.18
C ALA A 227 -22.13 -5.92 6.64
N LEU A 228 -21.08 -5.21 7.04
CA LEU A 228 -20.99 -4.58 8.35
C LEU A 228 -22.10 -3.53 8.56
N ALA A 229 -22.38 -2.70 7.55
CA ALA A 229 -23.46 -1.71 7.63
C ALA A 229 -24.87 -2.36 7.69
N MET A 230 -25.05 -3.50 7.04
CA MET A 230 -26.27 -4.31 7.17
C MET A 230 -26.47 -4.85 8.59
N LEU A 231 -25.39 -5.35 9.20
CA LEU A 231 -25.42 -5.92 10.55
C LEU A 231 -25.66 -4.86 11.61
N THR A 232 -24.99 -3.71 11.50
CA THR A 232 -25.09 -2.61 12.46
C THR A 232 -26.26 -1.67 12.20
N ARG A 233 -26.85 -1.70 10.99
CA ARG A 233 -27.88 -0.76 10.49
C ARG A 233 -27.46 0.71 10.52
N HIS A 234 -26.17 0.96 10.66
CA HIS A 234 -25.61 2.29 10.84
C HIS A 234 -24.24 2.41 10.19
N THR A 235 -24.00 3.46 9.39
CA THR A 235 -22.72 3.68 8.74
C THR A 235 -21.57 3.83 9.73
N ALA A 236 -21.79 4.67 10.77
CA ALA A 236 -20.76 4.89 11.80
C ALA A 236 -20.50 3.62 12.62
N GLY A 237 -21.51 2.78 12.87
CA GLY A 237 -21.33 1.49 13.53
C GLY A 237 -20.44 0.54 12.73
N ALA A 238 -20.63 0.46 11.42
CA ALA A 238 -19.80 -0.36 10.54
C ALA A 238 -18.35 0.11 10.53
N LEU A 239 -18.14 1.42 10.37
CA LEU A 239 -16.78 2.01 10.35
C LEU A 239 -16.10 1.94 11.72
N GLY A 240 -16.87 2.14 12.81
CA GLY A 240 -16.38 2.01 14.17
C GLY A 240 -15.95 0.58 14.52
N LEU A 241 -16.69 -0.42 14.05
CA LEU A 241 -16.34 -1.83 14.25
C LEU A 241 -15.07 -2.20 13.51
N LEU A 242 -14.91 -1.78 12.25
CA LEU A 242 -13.69 -1.99 11.49
C LEU A 242 -12.51 -1.21 12.10
N GLY A 243 -12.71 0.07 12.44
CA GLY A 243 -11.66 0.88 13.07
C GLY A 243 -11.24 0.32 14.44
N GLY A 244 -12.20 -0.13 15.23
CA GLY A 244 -11.94 -0.82 16.50
C GLY A 244 -11.12 -2.10 16.30
N TYR A 245 -11.45 -2.91 15.29
CA TYR A 245 -10.65 -4.08 14.94
C TYR A 245 -9.21 -3.69 14.52
N LEU A 246 -9.02 -2.68 13.67
CA LEU A 246 -7.70 -2.24 13.25
C LEU A 246 -6.85 -1.75 14.43
N VAL A 247 -7.44 -1.03 15.36
CA VAL A 247 -6.71 -0.55 16.55
C VAL A 247 -6.46 -1.68 17.55
N LEU A 248 -7.50 -2.39 17.96
CA LEU A 248 -7.38 -3.41 19.01
C LEU A 248 -6.79 -4.73 18.50
N GLY A 249 -7.19 -5.18 17.32
CA GLY A 249 -6.71 -6.42 16.71
C GLY A 249 -5.31 -6.27 16.14
N GLU A 250 -5.10 -5.32 15.24
CA GLU A 250 -3.84 -5.21 14.50
C GLU A 250 -2.75 -4.48 15.30
N LEU A 251 -3.07 -3.29 15.84
CA LEU A 251 -2.06 -2.47 16.52
C LEU A 251 -1.71 -3.02 17.91
N VAL A 252 -2.72 -3.38 18.71
CA VAL A 252 -2.49 -3.90 20.07
C VAL A 252 -2.24 -5.40 20.05
N GLY A 253 -3.09 -6.17 19.35
CA GLY A 253 -2.95 -7.63 19.25
C GLY A 253 -1.63 -8.06 18.63
N GLY A 254 -1.19 -7.38 17.57
CA GLY A 254 0.10 -7.63 16.92
C GLY A 254 1.32 -7.38 17.82
N ARG A 255 1.16 -6.59 18.90
CA ARG A 255 2.21 -6.37 19.89
C ARG A 255 2.21 -7.36 21.04
N VAL A 256 1.05 -7.93 21.37
CA VAL A 256 0.85 -8.82 22.52
C VAL A 256 1.02 -10.28 22.12
N VAL A 257 0.60 -10.64 20.91
CA VAL A 257 0.60 -12.02 20.41
C VAL A 257 1.53 -12.11 19.21
N ALA A 258 2.70 -12.73 19.39
CA ALA A 258 3.71 -12.84 18.33
C ALA A 258 3.21 -13.54 17.05
N SER A 259 2.27 -14.49 17.17
CA SER A 259 1.65 -15.19 16.03
C SER A 259 0.57 -14.37 15.32
N TRP A 260 0.23 -13.16 15.79
CA TRP A 260 -0.78 -12.31 15.15
C TRP A 260 -0.28 -11.68 13.86
N ALA A 261 1.04 -11.52 13.73
CA ALA A 261 1.66 -10.86 12.58
C ALA A 261 1.36 -11.53 11.23
N ASP A 262 1.09 -12.85 11.24
CA ASP A 262 0.79 -13.65 10.05
C ASP A 262 -0.71 -13.91 9.84
N HIS A 263 -1.53 -13.69 10.88
CA HIS A 263 -2.99 -13.93 10.83
C HIS A 263 -3.81 -12.64 10.72
N GLY A 264 -3.19 -11.48 10.85
CA GLY A 264 -3.86 -10.18 10.82
C GLY A 264 -4.41 -9.81 9.44
N LEU A 265 -5.46 -8.98 9.42
CA LEU A 265 -6.07 -8.45 8.20
C LEU A 265 -5.05 -7.68 7.35
N VAL A 266 -4.20 -6.87 8.01
CA VAL A 266 -3.18 -6.05 7.35
C VAL A 266 -2.16 -6.92 6.62
N ALA A 267 -1.68 -8.02 7.23
CA ALA A 267 -0.76 -8.97 6.61
C ALA A 267 -1.37 -9.61 5.35
N HIS A 268 -2.65 -10.00 5.41
CA HIS A 268 -3.36 -10.59 4.27
C HIS A 268 -3.61 -9.58 3.15
N LEU A 269 -3.97 -8.33 3.48
CA LEU A 269 -4.14 -7.26 2.49
C LEU A 269 -2.81 -6.91 1.82
N HIS A 270 -1.72 -6.86 2.59
CA HIS A 270 -0.38 -6.62 2.07
C HIS A 270 0.06 -7.76 1.13
N ALA A 271 -0.11 -9.03 1.56
CA ALA A 271 0.18 -10.19 0.74
C ALA A 271 -0.64 -10.21 -0.55
N LEU A 272 -1.92 -9.83 -0.48
CA LEU A 272 -2.80 -9.76 -1.64
C LEU A 272 -2.30 -8.75 -2.66
N VAL A 273 -1.94 -7.53 -2.25
CA VAL A 273 -1.54 -6.46 -3.18
C VAL A 273 -0.13 -6.70 -3.74
N GLU A 274 0.86 -6.95 -2.89
CA GLU A 274 2.26 -7.14 -3.32
C GLU A 274 2.54 -8.52 -3.95
N GLY A 275 1.67 -9.50 -3.72
CA GLY A 275 1.85 -10.87 -4.22
C GLY A 275 2.39 -11.83 -3.18
N ARG A 276 3.06 -11.34 -2.14
CA ARG A 276 3.55 -12.09 -0.98
C ARG A 276 3.82 -11.14 0.19
N TYR A 277 3.65 -11.63 1.40
CA TYR A 277 4.09 -10.96 2.62
C TYR A 277 5.17 -11.80 3.29
N VAL A 278 6.31 -11.19 3.63
CA VAL A 278 7.44 -11.87 4.27
C VAL A 278 7.52 -11.38 5.72
N TYR A 279 7.52 -12.31 6.67
CA TYR A 279 7.66 -11.99 8.08
C TYR A 279 8.68 -12.92 8.76
N PHE A 280 9.28 -12.40 9.83
CA PHE A 280 10.31 -13.11 10.58
C PHE A 280 9.74 -13.57 11.92
N VAL A 281 9.81 -14.87 12.18
CA VAL A 281 9.48 -15.43 13.48
C VAL A 281 10.79 -15.67 14.24
N VAL A 282 10.95 -14.95 15.34
CA VAL A 282 12.06 -15.22 16.28
C VAL A 282 11.57 -16.32 17.22
N PRO A 283 12.20 -17.51 17.23
CA PRO A 283 11.84 -18.55 18.17
C PRO A 283 12.01 -18.04 19.60
N GLY A 284 11.04 -18.33 20.47
CA GLY A 284 11.09 -17.95 21.87
C GLY A 284 12.31 -18.51 22.60
N PRO A 285 12.63 -18.01 23.81
CA PRO A 285 13.77 -18.46 24.60
C PRO A 285 13.62 -19.94 24.95
N GLY A 286 14.34 -20.78 24.24
CA GLY A 286 14.46 -22.21 24.49
C GLY A 286 15.90 -22.57 24.87
N PRO A 287 16.16 -23.71 25.56
CA PRO A 287 17.48 -24.11 26.02
C PRO A 287 18.46 -24.58 24.92
N GLN A 288 18.08 -24.48 23.66
CA GLN A 288 18.94 -24.84 22.52
C GLN A 288 19.47 -23.61 21.82
N LEU A 289 20.72 -23.67 21.31
CA LEU A 289 21.36 -22.65 20.46
C LEU A 289 20.30 -22.07 19.51
N GLN A 290 20.04 -20.77 19.69
CA GLN A 290 18.96 -20.07 18.99
C GLN A 290 19.09 -20.27 17.47
N PRO A 291 18.19 -20.97 16.82
CA PRO A 291 18.12 -20.92 15.37
C PRO A 291 17.82 -19.46 15.01
N GLY A 292 18.52 -18.93 14.03
CA GLY A 292 18.28 -17.58 13.53
C GLY A 292 16.82 -17.36 13.14
N PRO A 293 16.40 -16.13 12.89
CA PRO A 293 15.01 -15.81 12.54
C PRO A 293 14.56 -16.66 11.35
N VAL A 294 13.46 -17.40 11.55
CA VAL A 294 12.86 -18.22 10.46
C VAL A 294 12.03 -17.31 9.58
N VAL A 295 12.33 -17.31 8.29
CA VAL A 295 11.61 -16.53 7.28
C VAL A 295 10.36 -17.28 6.84
N HIS A 296 9.22 -16.68 7.06
CA HIS A 296 7.93 -17.19 6.57
C HIS A 296 7.39 -16.29 5.46
N THR A 297 6.69 -16.90 4.50
CA THR A 297 6.07 -16.18 3.40
C THR A 297 4.59 -16.51 3.30
N LEU A 298 3.74 -15.48 3.30
CA LEU A 298 2.31 -15.59 3.04
C LEU A 298 2.07 -15.27 1.56
N PRO A 299 1.72 -16.25 0.70
CA PRO A 299 1.48 -15.99 -0.71
C PRO A 299 0.12 -15.30 -0.94
N ALA A 300 0.01 -14.53 -2.04
CA ALA A 300 -1.22 -13.81 -2.38
C ALA A 300 -2.44 -14.74 -2.54
N ALA A 301 -2.25 -15.96 -3.02
CA ALA A 301 -3.35 -16.89 -3.24
C ALA A 301 -4.03 -17.33 -1.92
N SER A 302 -3.24 -17.65 -0.89
CA SER A 302 -3.78 -17.97 0.43
C SER A 302 -4.41 -16.75 1.11
N ALA A 303 -3.81 -15.59 0.96
CA ALA A 303 -4.38 -14.34 1.46
C ALA A 303 -5.71 -14.00 0.77
N ALA A 304 -5.79 -14.13 -0.55
CA ALA A 304 -7.03 -13.92 -1.32
C ALA A 304 -8.14 -14.89 -0.88
N LEU A 305 -7.79 -16.17 -0.69
CA LEU A 305 -8.73 -17.19 -0.22
C LEU A 305 -9.26 -16.84 1.17
N ALA A 306 -8.38 -16.55 2.12
CA ALA A 306 -8.75 -16.20 3.50
C ALA A 306 -9.67 -14.98 3.54
N LEU A 307 -9.31 -13.90 2.86
CA LEU A 307 -10.12 -12.68 2.77
C LEU A 307 -11.48 -12.94 2.11
N THR A 308 -11.50 -13.73 1.04
CA THR A 308 -12.75 -14.09 0.34
C THR A 308 -13.68 -14.89 1.25
N VAL A 309 -13.14 -15.87 2.00
CA VAL A 309 -13.92 -16.66 2.95
C VAL A 309 -14.50 -15.78 4.06
N VAL A 310 -13.68 -14.91 4.67
CA VAL A 310 -14.14 -13.98 5.71
C VAL A 310 -15.26 -13.08 5.20
N VAL A 311 -15.08 -12.47 4.02
CA VAL A 311 -16.08 -11.59 3.43
C VAL A 311 -17.35 -12.37 3.03
N ALA A 312 -17.20 -13.56 2.48
CA ALA A 312 -18.36 -14.43 2.14
C ALA A 312 -19.17 -14.79 3.38
N VAL A 313 -18.51 -15.12 4.50
CA VAL A 313 -19.18 -15.38 5.78
C VAL A 313 -19.91 -14.12 6.27
N LEU A 314 -19.27 -12.96 6.25
CA LEU A 314 -19.90 -11.69 6.63
C LEU A 314 -21.14 -11.39 5.77
N VAL A 315 -21.05 -11.55 4.47
CA VAL A 315 -22.16 -11.36 3.53
C VAL A 315 -23.28 -12.38 3.80
N ALA A 316 -22.94 -13.66 4.02
CA ALA A 316 -23.91 -14.69 4.34
C ALA A 316 -24.66 -14.38 5.66
N VAL A 317 -23.96 -14.01 6.72
CA VAL A 317 -24.57 -13.61 7.99
C VAL A 317 -25.47 -12.38 7.82
N ALA A 318 -25.00 -11.36 7.10
CA ALA A 318 -25.79 -10.16 6.79
C ALA A 318 -27.06 -10.50 6.00
N SER A 319 -26.95 -11.37 5.00
CA SER A 319 -28.10 -11.81 4.17
C SER A 319 -29.12 -12.65 4.97
N LEU A 320 -28.63 -13.55 5.84
CA LEU A 320 -29.49 -14.35 6.72
C LEU A 320 -30.21 -13.49 7.76
N THR A 321 -29.52 -12.50 8.35
CA THR A 321 -30.15 -11.56 9.29
C THR A 321 -31.22 -10.72 8.62
N LEU A 322 -30.99 -10.31 7.36
CA LEU A 322 -32.01 -9.60 6.57
C LEU A 322 -33.22 -10.49 6.24
N ALA A 323 -32.98 -11.78 5.96
CA ALA A 323 -34.06 -12.71 5.63
C ALA A 323 -34.94 -13.05 6.85
N ARG A 324 -34.34 -13.14 8.07
CA ARG A 324 -35.03 -13.56 9.31
C ARG A 324 -35.65 -12.40 10.09
N ARG A 325 -35.20 -11.18 9.87
CA ARG A 325 -35.73 -10.00 10.57
C ARG A 325 -36.95 -9.47 9.85
N ASP A 326 -38.05 -9.35 10.55
CA ASP A 326 -39.20 -8.58 10.08
C ASP A 326 -38.78 -7.12 9.92
N ALA A 327 -39.18 -6.51 8.79
CA ALA A 327 -38.89 -5.11 8.50
C ALA A 327 -39.87 -4.25 9.32
N VAL A 328 -39.68 -4.18 10.63
CA VAL A 328 -40.40 -3.27 11.53
C VAL A 328 -39.67 -1.94 11.60
#